data_dd4ee5ac94cb56b5183ba49c03bec678
#
_entry.id   dd4ee5ac94cb56b5183ba49c03bec678
#
_cell.length_a   1.000
_cell.length_b   1.000
_cell.length_c   1.000
_cell.angle_alpha   90.00
_cell.angle_beta   90.00
_cell.angle_gamma   90.00
#
_symmetry.space_group_name_H-M   'P 1'
#
loop_
_entity.id
_entity.type
_entity.pdbx_description
1 polymer ?
#
loop_
_entity_poly.entity_id
_entity_poly.type
_entity_poly.pdbx_seq_one_letter_code
_entity_poly.pdbx_strand_id
1 'polypeptide(L)'
;MKATIIGTGSYIPEYILTNQELSTMVETDDEWIVTRTGISERRIQKSGDVADMAVNAALKALDNAGINSEDIDLIIAATSTPDYLFPNCSSIIQKNTGAINAVCFDISAACSGFIMALSAAKAYIEAGMYKKVLIVCSEKMSGITDWKDRSTCILFGDGAGACVVESSEQEGVKSVDLHNEGMLGEVLTAKRNENIVMNGQEVFKFAVKKVPETINTLLKKENTDAEDIKY
;
A
#
# COMPACT_ATOMS: atom_id res chain seq x y z
N MET A 1 -6.09 15.60 20.35
CA MET A 1 -4.99 15.42 19.39
C MET A 1 -5.56 14.81 18.12
N LYS A 2 -5.01 15.16 16.97
CA LYS A 2 -5.36 14.63 15.64
C LYS A 2 -4.16 13.88 15.06
N ALA A 3 -4.41 12.93 14.18
CA ALA A 3 -3.37 12.25 13.43
C ALA A 3 -3.06 13.04 12.15
N THR A 4 -1.83 13.52 12.00
CA THR A 4 -1.42 14.36 10.87
C THR A 4 -0.23 13.72 10.16
N ILE A 5 -0.29 13.57 8.84
CA ILE A 5 0.84 13.10 8.04
C ILE A 5 1.84 14.27 7.91
N ILE A 6 3.08 14.05 8.37
CA ILE A 6 4.13 15.08 8.41
C ILE A 6 5.28 14.81 7.44
N GLY A 7 5.36 13.61 6.89
CA GLY A 7 6.37 13.25 5.90
C GLY A 7 5.98 12.03 5.11
N THR A 8 6.44 11.95 3.87
CA THR A 8 6.20 10.83 2.96
C THR A 8 7.46 10.38 2.28
N GLY A 9 7.53 9.11 1.89
CA GLY A 9 8.65 8.54 1.15
C GLY A 9 8.19 7.42 0.23
N SER A 10 8.95 7.16 -0.81
CA SER A 10 8.65 6.08 -1.74
C SER A 10 9.91 5.41 -2.24
N TYR A 11 9.79 4.14 -2.59
CA TYR A 11 10.79 3.41 -3.34
C TYR A 11 10.15 2.80 -4.58
N ILE A 12 10.75 3.09 -5.72
CA ILE A 12 10.33 2.59 -7.02
C ILE A 12 11.50 1.79 -7.59
N PRO A 13 11.34 0.50 -7.91
CA PRO A 13 12.38 -0.32 -8.52
C PRO A 13 12.90 0.29 -9.83
N GLU A 14 14.18 0.09 -10.10
CA GLU A 14 14.84 0.66 -11.28
C GLU A 14 14.43 -0.01 -12.59
N TYR A 15 14.22 -1.34 -12.55
CA TYR A 15 13.89 -2.07 -13.77
C TYR A 15 12.48 -1.76 -14.25
N ILE A 16 12.41 -1.35 -15.52
CA ILE A 16 11.17 -1.04 -16.23
C ILE A 16 10.82 -2.22 -17.13
N LEU A 17 9.69 -2.85 -16.87
CA LEU A 17 9.08 -3.82 -17.77
C LEU A 17 8.03 -3.10 -18.62
N THR A 18 8.36 -2.83 -19.88
CA THR A 18 7.48 -2.17 -20.85
C THR A 18 6.41 -3.12 -21.39
N ASN A 19 5.33 -2.58 -21.96
CA ASN A 19 4.33 -3.38 -22.67
C ASN A 19 4.93 -4.11 -23.88
N GLN A 20 5.90 -3.49 -24.57
CA GLN A 20 6.60 -4.11 -25.69
C GLN A 20 7.43 -5.33 -25.23
N GLU A 21 8.13 -5.24 -24.11
CA GLU A 21 8.84 -6.39 -23.55
C GLU A 21 7.88 -7.49 -23.12
N LEU A 22 6.77 -7.11 -22.45
CA LEU A 22 5.76 -8.06 -22.00
C LEU A 22 5.10 -8.82 -23.17
N SER A 23 4.93 -8.17 -24.33
CA SER A 23 4.40 -8.83 -25.55
C SER A 23 5.29 -9.94 -26.10
N THR A 24 6.55 -10.01 -25.66
CA THR A 24 7.43 -11.14 -25.99
C THR A 24 7.19 -12.36 -25.08
N MET A 25 6.49 -12.18 -23.96
CA MET A 25 6.27 -13.22 -22.94
C MET A 25 4.86 -13.81 -23.03
N VAL A 26 3.89 -12.99 -23.40
CA VAL A 26 2.47 -13.37 -23.48
C VAL A 26 1.80 -12.68 -24.67
N GLU A 27 0.78 -13.30 -25.26
CA GLU A 27 0.05 -12.77 -26.42
C GLU A 27 -0.72 -11.49 -26.05
N THR A 28 -0.10 -10.32 -26.28
CA THR A 28 -0.66 -8.99 -25.99
C THR A 28 0.08 -7.94 -26.81
N ASP A 29 -0.38 -6.68 -26.77
CA ASP A 29 0.28 -5.52 -27.35
C ASP A 29 0.05 -4.27 -26.47
N ASP A 30 0.78 -3.19 -26.78
CA ASP A 30 0.72 -1.94 -26.02
C ASP A 30 -0.68 -1.29 -26.12
N GLU A 31 -1.28 -1.24 -27.30
CA GLU A 31 -2.61 -0.63 -27.51
C GLU A 31 -3.68 -1.35 -26.70
N TRP A 32 -3.63 -2.68 -26.69
CA TRP A 32 -4.58 -3.50 -25.94
C TRP A 32 -4.46 -3.28 -24.42
N ILE A 33 -3.23 -3.15 -23.90
CA ILE A 33 -2.99 -2.92 -22.47
C ILE A 33 -3.41 -1.49 -22.09
N VAL A 34 -2.92 -0.48 -22.81
CA VAL A 34 -3.15 0.94 -22.49
C VAL A 34 -4.62 1.29 -22.55
N THR A 35 -5.35 0.83 -23.58
CA THR A 35 -6.78 1.13 -23.72
C THR A 35 -7.64 0.56 -22.58
N ARG A 36 -7.20 -0.52 -21.93
CA ARG A 36 -7.95 -1.19 -20.85
C ARG A 36 -7.51 -0.80 -19.45
N THR A 37 -6.25 -0.42 -19.29
CA THR A 37 -5.64 -0.25 -17.97
C THR A 37 -4.98 1.12 -17.78
N GLY A 38 -4.66 1.83 -18.86
CA GLY A 38 -3.83 3.03 -18.81
C GLY A 38 -2.35 2.76 -18.54
N ILE A 39 -1.93 1.48 -18.41
CA ILE A 39 -0.57 1.10 -18.01
C ILE A 39 0.33 0.98 -19.24
N SER A 40 1.39 1.78 -19.33
CA SER A 40 2.43 1.69 -20.36
C SER A 40 3.66 0.89 -19.91
N GLU A 41 3.93 0.86 -18.61
CA GLU A 41 5.07 0.17 -18.02
C GLU A 41 4.79 -0.23 -16.56
N ARG A 42 5.58 -1.15 -16.02
CA ARG A 42 5.58 -1.49 -14.58
C ARG A 42 7.00 -1.64 -14.07
N ARG A 43 7.18 -1.40 -12.77
CA ARG A 43 8.46 -1.49 -12.11
C ARG A 43 8.59 -2.84 -11.43
N ILE A 44 9.74 -3.49 -11.59
CA ILE A 44 9.99 -4.83 -11.09
C ILE A 44 11.28 -4.86 -10.28
N GLN A 45 11.18 -5.37 -9.06
CA GLN A 45 12.32 -5.56 -8.16
C GLN A 45 13.08 -6.84 -8.56
N LYS A 46 14.17 -6.68 -9.32
CA LYS A 46 14.98 -7.80 -9.80
C LYS A 46 15.87 -8.42 -8.73
N SER A 47 16.28 -7.63 -7.74
CA SER A 47 17.12 -8.07 -6.62
C SER A 47 16.65 -7.41 -5.34
N GLY A 48 16.80 -8.09 -4.20
CA GLY A 48 16.30 -7.63 -2.91
C GLY A 48 14.85 -8.03 -2.66
N ASP A 49 14.43 -7.76 -1.45
CA ASP A 49 13.20 -8.25 -0.85
C ASP A 49 12.14 -7.14 -0.72
N VAL A 50 10.94 -7.51 -0.28
CA VAL A 50 9.86 -6.56 0.07
C VAL A 50 10.33 -5.63 1.19
N ALA A 51 11.04 -6.18 2.18
CA ALA A 51 11.57 -5.41 3.29
C ALA A 51 12.64 -4.39 2.86
N ASP A 52 13.45 -4.68 1.83
CA ASP A 52 14.44 -3.72 1.30
C ASP A 52 13.76 -2.50 0.70
N MET A 53 12.70 -2.71 -0.10
CA MET A 53 11.91 -1.61 -0.64
C MET A 53 11.24 -0.80 0.48
N ALA A 54 10.67 -1.49 1.47
CA ALA A 54 10.04 -0.88 2.63
C ALA A 54 11.01 0.01 3.42
N VAL A 55 12.22 -0.47 3.71
CA VAL A 55 13.27 0.29 4.42
C VAL A 55 13.64 1.56 3.66
N ASN A 56 13.84 1.46 2.34
CA ASN A 56 14.18 2.62 1.52
C ASN A 56 13.06 3.67 1.49
N ALA A 57 11.80 3.26 1.42
CA ALA A 57 10.67 4.18 1.50
C ALA A 57 10.56 4.82 2.89
N ALA A 58 10.76 4.02 3.96
CA ALA A 58 10.73 4.47 5.34
C ALA A 58 11.79 5.55 5.63
N LEU A 59 13.05 5.32 5.22
CA LEU A 59 14.13 6.28 5.40
C LEU A 59 13.83 7.63 4.73
N LYS A 60 13.26 7.61 3.52
CA LYS A 60 12.86 8.83 2.83
C LYS A 60 11.69 9.55 3.53
N ALA A 61 10.74 8.79 4.11
CA ALA A 61 9.64 9.38 4.87
C ALA A 61 10.14 10.07 6.16
N LEU A 62 11.09 9.45 6.86
CA LEU A 62 11.73 10.01 8.05
C LEU A 62 12.53 11.28 7.72
N ASP A 63 13.31 11.25 6.65
CA ASP A 63 14.07 12.40 6.15
C ASP A 63 13.13 13.56 5.76
N ASN A 64 12.08 13.27 5.01
CA ASN A 64 11.08 14.25 4.60
C ASN A 64 10.29 14.84 5.79
N ALA A 65 10.06 14.06 6.83
CA ALA A 65 9.45 14.52 8.07
C ALA A 65 10.43 15.33 8.95
N GLY A 66 11.73 15.24 8.71
CA GLY A 66 12.76 15.89 9.51
C GLY A 66 12.87 15.35 10.94
N ILE A 67 12.59 14.06 11.15
CA ILE A 67 12.62 13.42 12.48
C ILE A 67 13.66 12.29 12.55
N ASN A 68 14.13 12.02 13.76
CA ASN A 68 15.00 10.88 14.00
C ASN A 68 14.17 9.58 14.09
N SER A 69 14.72 8.48 13.59
CA SER A 69 14.07 7.18 13.65
C SER A 69 13.77 6.71 15.08
N GLU A 70 14.61 7.08 16.06
CA GLU A 70 14.42 6.78 17.48
C GLU A 70 13.20 7.45 18.11
N ASP A 71 12.65 8.48 17.46
CA ASP A 71 11.44 9.19 17.90
C ASP A 71 10.14 8.44 17.49
N ILE A 72 10.22 7.40 16.67
CA ILE A 72 9.08 6.59 16.27
C ILE A 72 8.66 5.66 17.40
N ASP A 73 7.39 5.74 17.78
CA ASP A 73 6.78 4.92 18.82
C ASP A 73 6.19 3.60 18.27
N LEU A 74 5.76 3.62 17.02
CA LEU A 74 5.08 2.50 16.38
C LEU A 74 5.42 2.41 14.89
N ILE A 75 5.70 1.20 14.42
CA ILE A 75 5.79 0.88 12.98
C ILE A 75 4.66 -0.06 12.60
N ILE A 76 3.86 0.32 11.61
CA ILE A 76 2.84 -0.53 10.99
C ILE A 76 3.28 -0.80 9.56
N ALA A 77 3.62 -2.04 9.24
CA ALA A 77 3.88 -2.45 7.87
C ALA A 77 2.63 -3.11 7.26
N ALA A 78 2.26 -2.70 6.06
CA ALA A 78 1.19 -3.35 5.30
C ALA A 78 1.79 -4.06 4.09
N THR A 79 1.66 -5.38 4.04
CA THR A 79 2.10 -6.20 2.92
C THR A 79 1.31 -7.50 2.83
N SER A 80 1.05 -7.95 1.61
CA SER A 80 0.49 -9.28 1.29
C SER A 80 1.54 -10.23 0.70
N THR A 81 2.74 -9.71 0.44
CA THR A 81 3.87 -10.46 -0.14
C THR A 81 5.10 -10.45 0.79
N PRO A 82 4.95 -10.76 2.11
CA PRO A 82 6.07 -10.69 3.02
C PRO A 82 7.14 -11.74 2.67
N ASP A 83 8.41 -11.37 2.85
CA ASP A 83 9.54 -12.27 2.57
C ASP A 83 9.60 -13.43 3.57
N TYR A 84 9.22 -13.15 4.83
CA TYR A 84 9.28 -14.09 5.95
C TYR A 84 7.95 -14.17 6.69
N LEU A 85 7.69 -15.31 7.30
CA LEU A 85 6.61 -15.46 8.29
C LEU A 85 6.98 -14.78 9.61
N PHE A 86 8.25 -14.87 9.98
CA PHE A 86 8.90 -14.21 11.09
C PHE A 86 10.42 -14.12 10.82
N PRO A 87 11.11 -13.01 11.19
CA PRO A 87 10.49 -11.80 11.73
C PRO A 87 9.53 -11.15 10.71
N ASN A 88 8.54 -10.41 11.21
CA ASN A 88 7.62 -9.64 10.38
C ASN A 88 8.33 -8.45 9.69
N CYS A 89 7.73 -7.90 8.64
CA CYS A 89 8.31 -6.83 7.84
C CYS A 89 8.61 -5.58 8.68
N SER A 90 7.70 -5.18 9.57
CA SER A 90 7.88 -4.03 10.45
C SER A 90 9.08 -4.17 11.39
N SER A 91 9.40 -5.38 11.88
CA SER A 91 10.60 -5.61 12.69
C SER A 91 11.90 -5.50 11.87
N ILE A 92 11.85 -5.90 10.60
CA ILE A 92 12.99 -5.72 9.69
C ILE A 92 13.20 -4.23 9.40
N ILE A 93 12.12 -3.48 9.18
CA ILE A 93 12.15 -2.02 9.02
C ILE A 93 12.74 -1.37 10.27
N GLN A 94 12.25 -1.71 11.46
CA GLN A 94 12.75 -1.20 12.75
C GLN A 94 14.27 -1.34 12.86
N LYS A 95 14.77 -2.55 12.62
CA LYS A 95 16.21 -2.85 12.69
C LYS A 95 17.02 -2.00 11.72
N ASN A 96 16.57 -1.88 10.47
CA ASN A 96 17.35 -1.26 9.41
C ASN A 96 17.21 0.27 9.35
N THR A 97 16.16 0.83 9.94
CA THR A 97 15.99 2.29 10.11
C THR A 97 16.57 2.81 11.41
N GLY A 98 16.85 1.93 12.39
CA GLY A 98 17.29 2.33 13.72
C GLY A 98 16.16 2.85 14.62
N ALA A 99 14.90 2.56 14.32
CA ALA A 99 13.73 2.94 15.13
C ALA A 99 13.59 2.05 16.38
N ILE A 100 14.62 2.01 17.21
CA ILE A 100 14.81 1.04 18.31
C ILE A 100 13.73 1.10 19.38
N ASN A 101 13.04 2.23 19.51
CA ASN A 101 11.98 2.43 20.51
C ASN A 101 10.60 2.01 20.02
N ALA A 102 10.44 1.73 18.72
CA ALA A 102 9.15 1.47 18.12
C ALA A 102 8.61 0.08 18.46
N VAL A 103 7.32 -0.01 18.77
CA VAL A 103 6.56 -1.27 18.69
C VAL A 103 6.30 -1.60 17.23
N CYS A 104 6.24 -2.88 16.87
CA CYS A 104 6.15 -3.32 15.47
C CYS A 104 5.06 -4.37 15.26
N PHE A 105 4.22 -4.18 14.24
CA PHE A 105 3.32 -5.22 13.75
C PHE A 105 2.98 -5.01 12.28
N ASP A 106 2.57 -6.10 11.61
CA ASP A 106 2.16 -6.08 10.20
C ASP A 106 0.64 -6.20 10.05
N ILE A 107 0.13 -5.61 8.98
CA ILE A 107 -1.26 -5.74 8.51
C ILE A 107 -1.25 -6.44 7.15
N SER A 108 -2.07 -7.47 7.01
CA SER A 108 -2.37 -8.10 5.72
C SER A 108 -3.78 -7.72 5.29
N ALA A 109 -3.89 -6.76 4.37
CA ALA A 109 -5.16 -6.23 3.86
C ALA A 109 -5.11 -5.83 2.39
N ALA A 110 -4.15 -6.37 1.65
CA ALA A 110 -3.95 -6.15 0.22
C ALA A 110 -4.06 -4.65 -0.16
N CYS A 111 -4.82 -4.32 -1.20
CA CYS A 111 -4.98 -2.96 -1.71
C CYS A 111 -5.52 -1.96 -0.67
N SER A 112 -6.18 -2.41 0.39
CA SER A 112 -6.68 -1.57 1.49
C SER A 112 -5.67 -1.38 2.62
N GLY A 113 -4.47 -1.98 2.51
CA GLY A 113 -3.47 -2.03 3.58
C GLY A 113 -3.10 -0.64 4.12
N PHE A 114 -2.87 0.33 3.24
CA PHE A 114 -2.56 1.70 3.65
C PHE A 114 -3.70 2.35 4.45
N ILE A 115 -4.93 2.25 3.96
CA ILE A 115 -6.08 2.88 4.63
C ILE A 115 -6.34 2.23 5.99
N MET A 116 -6.17 0.90 6.10
CA MET A 116 -6.29 0.20 7.38
C MET A 116 -5.18 0.57 8.35
N ALA A 117 -3.92 0.68 7.88
CA ALA A 117 -2.80 1.12 8.69
C ALA A 117 -2.98 2.57 9.17
N LEU A 118 -3.45 3.46 8.29
CA LEU A 118 -3.75 4.86 8.63
C LEU A 118 -4.89 4.97 9.66
N SER A 119 -5.93 4.14 9.51
CA SER A 119 -7.03 4.07 10.49
C SER A 119 -6.54 3.61 11.86
N ALA A 120 -5.69 2.59 11.91
CA ALA A 120 -5.09 2.10 13.15
C ALA A 120 -4.20 3.16 13.80
N ALA A 121 -3.30 3.79 13.03
CA ALA A 121 -2.44 4.86 13.50
C ALA A 121 -3.25 6.03 14.08
N LYS A 122 -4.30 6.46 13.35
CA LYS A 122 -5.23 7.49 13.81
C LYS A 122 -5.85 7.11 15.17
N ALA A 123 -6.39 5.91 15.28
CA ALA A 123 -7.03 5.44 16.51
C ALA A 123 -6.03 5.42 17.69
N TYR A 124 -4.82 4.93 17.50
CA TYR A 124 -3.78 4.90 18.54
C TYR A 124 -3.32 6.30 18.96
N ILE A 125 -3.15 7.22 18.00
CA ILE A 125 -2.75 8.58 18.28
C ILE A 125 -3.87 9.32 19.04
N GLU A 126 -5.12 9.23 18.59
CA GLU A 126 -6.27 9.89 19.23
C GLU A 126 -6.59 9.31 20.60
N ALA A 127 -6.29 8.02 20.83
CA ALA A 127 -6.36 7.40 22.15
C ALA A 127 -5.18 7.77 23.08
N GLY A 128 -4.18 8.51 22.59
CA GLY A 128 -3.01 8.92 23.36
C GLY A 128 -2.00 7.81 23.63
N MET A 129 -2.07 6.68 22.91
CA MET A 129 -1.17 5.54 23.09
C MET A 129 0.22 5.78 22.46
N TYR A 130 0.24 6.39 21.28
CA TYR A 130 1.45 6.72 20.52
C TYR A 130 1.39 8.15 20.00
N LYS A 131 2.57 8.76 19.78
CA LYS A 131 2.69 10.12 19.27
C LYS A 131 3.17 10.18 17.83
N LYS A 132 4.10 9.29 17.46
CA LYS A 132 4.68 9.21 16.12
C LYS A 132 4.60 7.77 15.60
N VAL A 133 3.92 7.60 14.49
CA VAL A 133 3.70 6.31 13.85
C VAL A 133 4.28 6.33 12.44
N LEU A 134 5.14 5.37 12.12
CA LEU A 134 5.63 5.12 10.77
C LEU A 134 4.76 4.06 10.12
N ILE A 135 4.08 4.42 9.04
CA ILE A 135 3.32 3.49 8.20
C ILE A 135 4.16 3.20 6.96
N VAL A 136 4.34 1.91 6.63
CA VAL A 136 5.04 1.48 5.42
C VAL A 136 4.23 0.43 4.71
N CYS A 137 3.99 0.65 3.41
CA CYS A 137 3.34 -0.32 2.53
C CYS A 137 4.35 -0.77 1.48
N SER A 138 4.54 -2.07 1.31
CA SER A 138 5.49 -2.61 0.33
C SER A 138 4.98 -3.90 -0.26
N GLU A 139 5.04 -4.01 -1.59
CA GLU A 139 4.58 -5.20 -2.30
C GLU A 139 5.54 -5.60 -3.42
N LYS A 140 5.83 -6.89 -3.51
CA LYS A 140 6.55 -7.51 -4.63
C LYS A 140 5.58 -8.43 -5.37
N MET A 141 4.63 -7.81 -6.07
CA MET A 141 3.58 -8.53 -6.78
C MET A 141 4.14 -9.37 -7.93
N SER A 142 5.30 -8.99 -8.46
CA SER A 142 6.02 -9.76 -9.48
C SER A 142 6.35 -11.19 -9.04
N GLY A 143 6.52 -11.41 -7.73
CA GLY A 143 6.84 -12.70 -7.15
C GLY A 143 5.68 -13.70 -7.11
N ILE A 144 4.45 -13.21 -7.22
CA ILE A 144 3.22 -14.02 -7.22
C ILE A 144 2.41 -13.86 -8.52
N THR A 145 2.94 -13.17 -9.52
CA THR A 145 2.32 -13.00 -10.84
C THR A 145 2.64 -14.19 -11.74
N ASP A 146 1.61 -14.78 -12.35
CA ASP A 146 1.82 -15.72 -13.45
C ASP A 146 2.10 -14.93 -14.74
N TRP A 147 3.35 -14.93 -15.17
CA TRP A 147 3.79 -14.21 -16.37
C TRP A 147 3.29 -14.82 -17.68
N LYS A 148 2.53 -15.92 -17.62
CA LYS A 148 1.83 -16.54 -18.76
C LYS A 148 0.34 -16.22 -18.77
N ASP A 149 -0.20 -15.66 -17.70
CA ASP A 149 -1.59 -15.22 -17.63
C ASP A 149 -1.71 -13.74 -18.00
N ARG A 150 -2.15 -13.48 -19.24
CA ARG A 150 -2.39 -12.12 -19.75
C ARG A 150 -3.35 -11.30 -18.89
N SER A 151 -4.28 -11.95 -18.18
CA SER A 151 -5.30 -11.24 -17.39
C SER A 151 -4.73 -10.57 -16.14
N THR A 152 -3.59 -11.04 -15.65
CA THR A 152 -2.95 -10.56 -14.42
C THR A 152 -1.59 -9.93 -14.63
N CYS A 153 -0.73 -10.48 -15.49
CA CYS A 153 0.65 -10.01 -15.67
C CYS A 153 0.78 -8.58 -16.21
N ILE A 154 -0.28 -8.07 -16.86
CA ILE A 154 -0.31 -6.70 -17.37
C ILE A 154 -0.53 -5.64 -16.29
N LEU A 155 -1.02 -6.04 -15.09
CA LEU A 155 -1.53 -5.12 -14.07
C LEU A 155 -0.53 -4.81 -12.97
N PHE A 156 0.26 -5.81 -12.54
CA PHE A 156 1.00 -5.74 -11.30
C PHE A 156 2.46 -5.37 -11.49
N GLY A 157 3.00 -4.64 -10.51
CA GLY A 157 4.39 -4.29 -10.37
C GLY A 157 4.78 -4.26 -8.90
N ASP A 158 6.01 -3.79 -8.62
CA ASP A 158 6.60 -3.77 -7.30
C ASP A 158 6.85 -2.34 -6.85
N GLY A 159 6.85 -2.11 -5.56
CA GLY A 159 7.15 -0.80 -4.99
C GLY A 159 6.83 -0.70 -3.51
N ALA A 160 7.26 0.41 -2.92
CA ALA A 160 6.94 0.74 -1.54
C ALA A 160 6.62 2.23 -1.36
N GLY A 161 5.74 2.50 -0.42
CA GLY A 161 5.42 3.84 0.05
C GLY A 161 5.41 3.89 1.56
N ALA A 162 5.77 5.03 2.15
CA ALA A 162 5.77 5.23 3.58
C ALA A 162 5.28 6.63 3.94
N CYS A 163 4.71 6.77 5.14
CA CYS A 163 4.47 8.06 5.74
C CYS A 163 4.69 8.05 7.25
N VAL A 164 5.07 9.21 7.77
CA VAL A 164 5.12 9.48 9.20
C VAL A 164 3.84 10.21 9.60
N VAL A 165 3.14 9.67 10.59
CA VAL A 165 1.92 10.25 11.16
C VAL A 165 2.23 10.69 12.59
N GLU A 166 1.96 11.97 12.89
CA GLU A 166 2.23 12.55 14.19
C GLU A 166 0.96 13.04 14.88
N SER A 167 0.99 13.03 16.21
CA SER A 167 -0.02 13.65 17.08
C SER A 167 0.09 15.16 17.02
N SER A 168 -0.96 15.85 16.58
CA SER A 168 -1.00 17.30 16.37
C SER A 168 -2.29 17.92 16.90
N GLU A 169 -2.24 19.21 17.20
CA GLU A 169 -3.43 20.04 17.45
C GLU A 169 -4.06 20.53 16.15
N GLN A 170 -3.30 20.48 15.05
CA GLN A 170 -3.77 20.92 13.73
C GLN A 170 -4.74 19.93 13.11
N GLU A 171 -5.47 20.35 12.08
CA GLU A 171 -6.28 19.45 11.27
C GLU A 171 -5.42 18.38 10.62
N GLY A 172 -5.92 17.14 10.62
CA GLY A 172 -5.27 15.98 10.06
C GLY A 172 -6.26 15.04 9.38
N VAL A 173 -6.04 13.76 9.52
CA VAL A 173 -6.97 12.73 9.01
C VAL A 173 -8.32 12.88 9.73
N LYS A 174 -9.34 13.35 9.02
CA LYS A 174 -10.67 13.63 9.59
C LYS A 174 -11.39 12.37 9.96
N SER A 175 -11.78 11.57 8.98
CA SER A 175 -12.45 10.29 9.22
C SER A 175 -11.96 9.22 8.27
N VAL A 176 -12.30 8.00 8.61
CA VAL A 176 -12.05 6.80 7.81
C VAL A 176 -13.36 6.04 7.69
N ASP A 177 -13.61 5.46 6.53
CA ASP A 177 -14.74 4.56 6.28
C ASP A 177 -14.19 3.25 5.68
N LEU A 178 -14.43 2.13 6.35
CA LEU A 178 -13.86 0.82 6.01
C LEU A 178 -14.97 -0.21 5.91
N HIS A 179 -14.98 -0.93 4.79
CA HIS A 179 -15.92 -2.02 4.54
C HIS A 179 -15.21 -3.23 3.94
N ASN A 180 -15.72 -4.41 4.23
CA ASN A 180 -15.27 -5.67 3.64
C ASN A 180 -16.46 -6.42 3.05
N GLU A 181 -16.24 -7.03 1.87
CA GLU A 181 -17.21 -7.90 1.20
C GLU A 181 -16.65 -9.32 1.10
N GLY A 182 -16.59 -10.01 2.24
CA GLY A 182 -15.98 -11.33 2.35
C GLY A 182 -16.63 -12.40 1.46
N MET A 183 -17.90 -12.21 1.10
CA MET A 183 -18.63 -13.12 0.18
C MET A 183 -18.05 -13.11 -1.25
N LEU A 184 -17.30 -12.06 -1.62
CA LEU A 184 -16.63 -11.96 -2.92
C LEU A 184 -15.14 -12.33 -2.84
N GLY A 185 -14.68 -12.91 -1.74
CA GLY A 185 -13.25 -13.21 -1.53
C GLY A 185 -12.65 -14.13 -2.59
N GLU A 186 -13.46 -14.97 -3.25
CA GLU A 186 -12.99 -15.92 -4.28
C GLU A 186 -12.68 -15.26 -5.63
N VAL A 187 -13.09 -14.01 -5.87
CA VAL A 187 -12.88 -13.34 -7.17
C VAL A 187 -11.44 -12.84 -7.36
N LEU A 188 -10.68 -12.72 -6.27
CA LEU A 188 -9.27 -12.33 -6.27
C LEU A 188 -8.54 -13.06 -5.13
N THR A 189 -7.74 -14.04 -5.48
CA THR A 189 -7.05 -14.90 -4.50
C THR A 189 -5.57 -15.04 -4.82
N ALA A 190 -4.76 -15.20 -3.78
CA ALA A 190 -3.39 -15.68 -3.87
C ALA A 190 -3.15 -16.57 -2.64
N LYS A 191 -3.02 -17.87 -2.86
CA LYS A 191 -2.63 -18.77 -1.78
C LYS A 191 -1.11 -18.72 -1.58
N ARG A 192 -0.68 -19.14 -0.41
CA ARG A 192 0.74 -19.20 -0.08
C ARG A 192 1.47 -20.10 -1.08
N ASN A 193 2.52 -19.58 -1.73
CA ASN A 193 3.31 -20.25 -2.77
C ASN A 193 2.54 -20.55 -4.08
N GLU A 194 1.41 -19.91 -4.31
CA GLU A 194 0.67 -19.97 -5.57
C GLU A 194 0.62 -18.58 -6.20
N ASN A 195 0.38 -18.52 -7.49
CA ASN A 195 0.19 -17.28 -8.22
C ASN A 195 -1.17 -16.66 -7.90
N ILE A 196 -1.26 -15.35 -8.15
CA ILE A 196 -2.52 -14.61 -8.06
C ILE A 196 -3.50 -15.11 -9.13
N VAL A 197 -4.74 -15.30 -8.72
CA VAL A 197 -5.87 -15.66 -9.59
C VAL A 197 -6.95 -14.60 -9.45
N MET A 198 -7.40 -14.05 -10.57
CA MET A 198 -8.34 -12.92 -10.56
C MET A 198 -9.45 -13.08 -11.61
N ASN A 199 -10.69 -12.89 -11.18
CA ASN A 199 -11.79 -12.58 -12.09
C ASN A 199 -11.91 -11.05 -12.24
N GLY A 200 -11.17 -10.49 -13.22
CA GLY A 200 -11.06 -9.05 -13.40
C GLY A 200 -12.40 -8.34 -13.62
N GLN A 201 -13.38 -9.00 -14.24
CA GLN A 201 -14.70 -8.40 -14.46
C GLN A 201 -15.46 -8.21 -13.14
N GLU A 202 -15.44 -9.20 -12.26
CA GLU A 202 -16.12 -9.11 -10.96
C GLU A 202 -15.42 -8.12 -10.03
N VAL A 203 -14.06 -8.10 -10.04
CA VAL A 203 -13.28 -7.08 -9.31
C VAL A 203 -13.61 -5.67 -9.80
N PHE A 204 -13.69 -5.46 -11.12
CA PHE A 204 -14.06 -4.17 -11.70
C PHE A 204 -15.48 -3.74 -11.29
N LYS A 205 -16.48 -4.63 -11.42
CA LYS A 205 -17.87 -4.36 -11.00
C LYS A 205 -17.94 -3.96 -9.53
N PHE A 206 -17.21 -4.68 -8.68
CA PHE A 206 -17.11 -4.37 -7.25
C PHE A 206 -16.54 -2.96 -7.04
N ALA A 207 -15.39 -2.65 -7.65
CA ALA A 207 -14.69 -1.38 -7.47
C ALA A 207 -15.55 -0.18 -7.91
N VAL A 208 -16.12 -0.21 -9.12
CA VAL A 208 -16.92 0.90 -9.65
C VAL A 208 -18.22 1.13 -8.89
N LYS A 209 -18.69 0.14 -8.14
CA LYS A 209 -19.87 0.27 -7.28
C LYS A 209 -19.50 0.73 -5.88
N LYS A 210 -18.56 0.04 -5.22
CA LYS A 210 -18.29 0.21 -3.79
C LYS A 210 -17.44 1.41 -3.46
N VAL A 211 -16.47 1.75 -4.31
CA VAL A 211 -15.61 2.91 -4.06
C VAL A 211 -16.41 4.22 -4.06
N PRO A 212 -17.28 4.51 -5.07
CA PRO A 212 -18.13 5.70 -5.01
C PRO A 212 -19.13 5.70 -3.83
N GLU A 213 -19.68 4.54 -3.45
CA GLU A 213 -20.56 4.43 -2.27
C GLU A 213 -19.81 4.89 -0.99
N THR A 214 -18.58 4.39 -0.78
CA THR A 214 -17.74 4.74 0.36
C THR A 214 -17.35 6.22 0.34
N ILE A 215 -16.92 6.77 -0.80
CA ILE A 215 -16.60 8.19 -0.94
C ILE A 215 -17.80 9.06 -0.58
N ASN A 216 -18.98 8.75 -1.11
CA ASN A 216 -20.20 9.50 -0.82
C ASN A 216 -20.57 9.43 0.68
N THR A 217 -20.32 8.31 1.34
CA THR A 217 -20.54 8.16 2.78
C THR A 217 -19.60 9.07 3.58
N LEU A 218 -18.31 9.12 3.20
CA LEU A 218 -17.32 10.00 3.83
C LEU A 218 -17.67 11.47 3.63
N LEU A 219 -18.00 11.90 2.42
CA LEU A 219 -18.37 13.28 2.11
C LEU A 219 -19.57 13.74 2.95
N LYS A 220 -20.61 12.91 3.03
CA LYS A 220 -21.78 13.19 3.87
C LYS A 220 -21.42 13.29 5.36
N LYS A 221 -20.58 12.37 5.85
CA LYS A 221 -20.13 12.34 7.25
C LYS A 221 -19.34 13.59 7.62
N GLU A 222 -18.51 14.08 6.70
CA GLU A 222 -17.69 15.29 6.91
C GLU A 222 -18.41 16.58 6.50
N ASN A 223 -19.66 16.51 6.02
CA ASN A 223 -20.42 17.64 5.48
C ASN A 223 -19.59 18.45 4.47
N THR A 224 -18.98 17.74 3.53
CA THR A 224 -18.07 18.27 2.50
C THR A 224 -18.63 17.94 1.13
N ASP A 225 -18.63 18.90 0.21
CA ASP A 225 -19.00 18.66 -1.17
C ASP A 225 -17.82 18.10 -1.99
N ALA A 226 -18.11 17.29 -3.01
CA ALA A 226 -17.06 16.69 -3.85
C ALA A 226 -16.20 17.76 -4.55
N GLU A 227 -16.78 18.93 -4.84
CA GLU A 227 -16.10 20.07 -5.48
C GLU A 227 -15.08 20.74 -4.55
N ASP A 228 -15.18 20.55 -3.25
CA ASP A 228 -14.25 21.08 -2.25
C ASP A 228 -12.98 20.21 -2.11
N ILE A 229 -12.99 19.00 -2.69
CA ILE A 229 -11.84 18.09 -2.70
C ILE A 229 -10.93 18.48 -3.86
N LYS A 230 -9.71 18.90 -3.53
CA LYS A 230 -8.74 19.36 -4.55
C LYS A 230 -8.00 18.25 -5.26
N TYR A 231 -7.84 17.09 -4.59
CA TYR A 231 -7.10 15.93 -5.14
C TYR A 231 -7.67 14.65 -4.57
#